data_a5c95c44c93164c2a4ad4a77466ed61e
#
_entry.id   a5c95c44c93164c2a4ad4a77466ed61e
#
_cell.length_a   1.000
_cell.length_b   1.000
_cell.length_c   1.000
_cell.angle_alpha   90.00
_cell.angle_beta   90.00
_cell.angle_gamma   90.00
#
_symmetry.space_group_name_H-M   'P 1'
#
loop_
_entity.id
_entity.type
_entity.pdbx_description
1 polymer ?
#
loop_
_entity_poly.entity_id
_entity_poly.type
_entity_poly.pdbx_seq_one_letter_code
_entity_poly.pdbx_strand_id
1 'polypeptide(L)'
;METKETILAKLNTSTDRLTELVEQDGFYFVRKEITREQYPVIKQFYEYQQQSPSPAIVTIYSVYEKEGHFYINEEWIRGESVEEHLYLQGPFSKDEVIRYAMDLCQGLQWFHKHNMIHRDVTPANVIISEEKKAYLVDPGILREVKKNQTNDTQILGTPGYAAPEQFGFTQSDARTDIYALGVLINQMATGKMPKEALPKDRRLRKIVTKCTQISAEKRYLNCHQIYKQLDAVLPEDTP
;
A
#
# COMPACT_ATOMS: atom_id res chain seq x y z
N MET A 1 34.98 12.56 -6.23
CA MET A 1 34.51 13.20 -4.99
C MET A 1 33.56 12.21 -4.35
N GLU A 2 33.85 11.73 -3.15
CA GLU A 2 32.86 10.95 -2.40
C GLU A 2 31.71 11.87 -2.03
N THR A 3 30.53 11.58 -2.53
CA THR A 3 29.30 12.28 -2.16
C THR A 3 29.00 11.98 -0.70
N LYS A 4 28.92 13.02 0.13
CA LYS A 4 28.74 12.88 1.58
C LYS A 4 27.27 12.64 1.87
N GLU A 5 26.94 11.43 2.30
CA GLU A 5 25.61 11.10 2.83
C GLU A 5 25.46 11.56 4.29
N THR A 6 24.32 12.09 4.64
CA THR A 6 23.96 12.48 6.01
C THR A 6 22.66 11.79 6.41
N ILE A 7 22.69 10.99 7.47
CA ILE A 7 21.49 10.38 8.06
C ILE A 7 20.82 11.45 8.93
N LEU A 8 19.60 11.83 8.55
CA LEU A 8 18.81 12.85 9.23
C LEU A 8 17.96 12.28 10.37
N ALA A 9 17.39 11.10 10.15
CA ALA A 9 16.52 10.43 11.14
C ALA A 9 16.50 8.93 10.92
N LYS A 10 16.30 8.18 12.01
CA LYS A 10 15.85 6.77 11.97
C LYS A 10 14.33 6.76 12.04
N LEU A 11 13.68 6.20 11.04
CA LEU A 11 12.22 6.25 10.87
C LEU A 11 11.51 5.03 11.48
N ASN A 12 12.27 3.97 11.83
CA ASN A 12 11.69 2.74 12.32
C ASN A 12 12.09 2.44 13.76
N THR A 13 11.09 2.22 14.61
CA THR A 13 11.27 1.84 16.02
C THR A 13 10.81 0.42 16.33
N SER A 14 10.15 -0.28 15.41
CA SER A 14 9.44 -1.54 15.69
C SER A 14 10.06 -2.80 15.06
N THR A 15 11.04 -2.66 14.18
CA THR A 15 11.75 -3.80 13.55
C THR A 15 13.24 -3.66 13.74
N ASP A 16 13.96 -4.79 13.81
CA ASP A 16 15.43 -4.82 13.89
C ASP A 16 16.12 -4.35 12.57
N ARG A 17 15.33 -3.91 11.57
CA ARG A 17 15.83 -3.49 10.27
C ARG A 17 15.93 -1.99 10.15
N LEU A 18 16.98 -1.57 9.50
CA LEU A 18 17.28 -0.17 9.26
C LEU A 18 16.23 0.48 8.35
N THR A 19 15.66 1.60 8.80
CA THR A 19 14.90 2.54 7.95
C THR A 19 15.35 3.95 8.33
N GLU A 20 15.96 4.65 7.39
CA GLU A 20 16.60 5.96 7.63
C GLU A 20 16.15 6.97 6.57
N LEU A 21 15.94 8.22 7.02
CA LEU A 21 15.89 9.37 6.13
C LEU A 21 17.31 9.86 5.89
N VAL A 22 17.71 9.89 4.64
CA VAL A 22 19.06 10.24 4.18
C VAL A 22 19.00 11.47 3.30
N GLU A 23 19.97 12.38 3.50
CA GLU A 23 20.24 13.51 2.60
C GLU A 23 21.58 13.29 1.90
N GLN A 24 21.61 13.50 0.59
CA GLN A 24 22.80 13.44 -0.24
C GLN A 24 22.75 14.55 -1.29
N ASP A 25 23.65 15.52 -1.21
CA ASP A 25 23.78 16.64 -2.15
C ASP A 25 22.45 17.43 -2.36
N GLY A 26 21.66 17.61 -1.28
CA GLY A 26 20.36 18.27 -1.33
C GLY A 26 19.20 17.39 -1.77
N PHE A 27 19.46 16.12 -2.06
CA PHE A 27 18.45 15.14 -2.41
C PHE A 27 18.09 14.27 -1.20
N TYR A 28 16.79 14.10 -0.93
CA TYR A 28 16.29 13.36 0.21
C TYR A 28 15.66 12.04 -0.24
N PHE A 29 15.98 10.95 0.47
CA PHE A 29 15.41 9.65 0.21
C PHE A 29 15.31 8.81 1.50
N VAL A 30 14.48 7.78 1.47
CA VAL A 30 14.39 6.79 2.55
C VAL A 30 15.21 5.58 2.16
N ARG A 31 16.17 5.19 3.00
CA ARG A 31 16.92 3.94 2.89
C ARG A 31 16.30 2.90 3.80
N LYS A 32 16.01 1.72 3.24
CA LYS A 32 15.51 0.56 4.01
C LYS A 32 16.41 -0.66 3.78
N GLU A 33 16.67 -1.38 4.86
CA GLU A 33 17.24 -2.72 4.76
C GLU A 33 16.10 -3.72 4.50
N ILE A 34 16.30 -4.62 3.53
CA ILE A 34 15.37 -5.67 3.14
C ILE A 34 16.00 -7.04 3.33
N THR A 35 15.19 -8.10 3.39
CA THR A 35 15.74 -9.45 3.50
C THR A 35 16.25 -9.98 2.16
N ARG A 36 17.08 -11.01 2.24
CA ARG A 36 17.55 -11.74 1.06
C ARG A 36 16.39 -12.33 0.25
N GLU A 37 15.34 -12.77 0.92
CA GLU A 37 14.13 -13.33 0.29
C GLU A 37 13.30 -12.26 -0.43
N GLN A 38 13.28 -11.04 0.08
CA GLN A 38 12.56 -9.90 -0.52
C GLN A 38 13.29 -9.35 -1.74
N TYR A 39 14.63 -9.40 -1.74
CA TYR A 39 15.46 -8.76 -2.75
C TYR A 39 15.07 -9.09 -4.21
N PRO A 40 14.84 -10.36 -4.61
CA PRO A 40 14.51 -10.66 -6.01
C PRO A 40 13.19 -10.03 -6.46
N VAL A 41 12.15 -10.04 -5.62
CA VAL A 41 10.83 -9.49 -5.96
C VAL A 41 10.86 -7.97 -6.00
N ILE A 42 11.56 -7.34 -5.04
CA ILE A 42 11.71 -5.88 -5.01
C ILE A 42 12.57 -5.39 -6.19
N LYS A 43 13.61 -6.15 -6.57
CA LYS A 43 14.40 -5.83 -7.76
C LYS A 43 13.56 -5.88 -9.04
N GLN A 44 12.73 -6.90 -9.19
CA GLN A 44 11.79 -6.99 -10.31
C GLN A 44 10.78 -5.83 -10.31
N PHE A 45 10.25 -5.46 -9.14
CA PHE A 45 9.38 -4.30 -8.99
C PHE A 45 10.07 -3.00 -9.43
N TYR A 46 11.31 -2.78 -8.98
CA TYR A 46 12.14 -1.66 -9.42
C TYR A 46 12.30 -1.63 -10.95
N GLU A 47 12.62 -2.76 -11.58
CA GLU A 47 12.76 -2.89 -13.03
C GLU A 47 11.46 -2.54 -13.79
N TYR A 48 10.30 -2.91 -13.26
CA TYR A 48 9.00 -2.52 -13.82
C TYR A 48 8.72 -1.02 -13.67
N GLN A 49 9.08 -0.43 -12.52
CA GLN A 49 8.92 1.02 -12.34
C GLN A 49 9.77 1.85 -13.32
N GLN A 50 10.97 1.36 -13.68
CA GLN A 50 11.80 2.03 -14.69
C GLN A 50 11.14 2.06 -16.09
N GLN A 51 10.30 1.08 -16.39
CA GLN A 51 9.60 0.98 -17.68
C GLN A 51 8.25 1.71 -17.64
N SER A 52 7.57 1.70 -16.53
CA SER A 52 6.22 2.26 -16.35
C SER A 52 6.02 2.78 -14.93
N PRO A 53 6.34 4.05 -14.65
CA PRO A 53 6.13 4.64 -13.33
C PRO A 53 4.67 4.57 -12.88
N SER A 54 4.45 4.37 -11.59
CA SER A 54 3.12 4.37 -10.99
C SER A 54 2.85 5.69 -10.26
N PRO A 55 1.67 6.31 -10.44
CA PRO A 55 1.36 7.61 -9.84
C PRO A 55 1.04 7.56 -8.34
N ALA A 56 0.80 6.39 -7.76
CA ALA A 56 0.34 6.22 -6.37
C ALA A 56 1.12 5.14 -5.61
N ILE A 57 2.34 4.90 -6.03
CA ILE A 57 3.28 4.00 -5.36
C ILE A 57 4.59 4.75 -5.19
N VAL A 58 5.21 4.62 -4.02
CA VAL A 58 6.54 5.17 -3.77
C VAL A 58 7.53 4.73 -4.87
N THR A 59 8.31 5.68 -5.37
CA THR A 59 9.33 5.41 -6.39
C THR A 59 10.57 4.80 -5.74
N ILE A 60 11.03 3.66 -6.26
CA ILE A 60 12.33 3.10 -5.86
C ILE A 60 13.42 3.68 -6.77
N TYR A 61 14.42 4.31 -6.16
CA TYR A 61 15.56 4.89 -6.87
C TYR A 61 16.67 3.89 -7.13
N SER A 62 16.90 2.97 -6.19
CA SER A 62 17.91 1.92 -6.32
C SER A 62 17.62 0.72 -5.44
N VAL A 63 18.09 -0.45 -5.90
CA VAL A 63 18.08 -1.72 -5.16
C VAL A 63 19.49 -2.29 -5.25
N TYR A 64 20.15 -2.53 -4.12
CA TYR A 64 21.55 -2.95 -4.12
C TYR A 64 21.90 -3.85 -2.93
N GLU A 65 23.04 -4.54 -3.06
CA GLU A 65 23.69 -5.31 -2.01
C GLU A 65 24.98 -4.60 -1.58
N LYS A 66 25.19 -4.53 -0.27
CA LYS A 66 26.42 -3.99 0.32
C LYS A 66 26.80 -4.83 1.53
N GLU A 67 27.99 -5.39 1.53
CA GLU A 67 28.55 -6.16 2.65
C GLU A 67 27.68 -7.33 3.13
N GLY A 68 26.94 -7.97 2.19
CA GLY A 68 26.01 -9.06 2.49
C GLY A 68 24.63 -8.65 2.97
N HIS A 69 24.36 -7.36 3.07
CA HIS A 69 23.07 -6.76 3.39
C HIS A 69 22.40 -6.20 2.13
N PHE A 70 21.07 -6.23 2.08
CA PHE A 70 20.29 -5.77 0.93
C PHE A 70 19.52 -4.51 1.28
N TYR A 71 19.58 -3.52 0.39
CA TYR A 71 19.00 -2.20 0.61
C TYR A 71 18.15 -1.73 -0.56
N ILE A 72 17.17 -0.88 -0.25
CA ILE A 72 16.49 -0.02 -1.21
C ILE A 72 16.67 1.43 -0.81
N ASN A 73 16.81 2.32 -1.80
CA ASN A 73 16.60 3.73 -1.62
C ASN A 73 15.31 4.09 -2.35
N GLU A 74 14.36 4.69 -1.64
CA GLU A 74 13.06 5.05 -2.17
C GLU A 74 12.75 6.53 -1.94
N GLU A 75 11.81 7.05 -2.69
CA GLU A 75 11.31 8.41 -2.58
C GLU A 75 10.85 8.72 -1.14
N TRP A 76 11.27 9.86 -0.62
CA TRP A 76 10.71 10.37 0.62
C TRP A 76 9.44 11.18 0.34
N ILE A 77 8.29 10.61 0.64
CA ILE A 77 7.01 11.30 0.54
C ILE A 77 6.84 12.20 1.77
N ARG A 78 6.83 13.53 1.54
CA ARG A 78 6.53 14.49 2.61
C ARG A 78 5.04 14.42 2.93
N GLY A 79 4.71 14.06 4.16
CA GLY A 79 3.33 13.87 4.58
C GLY A 79 3.22 13.08 5.87
N GLU A 80 2.02 12.62 6.18
CA GLU A 80 1.72 11.78 7.34
C GLU A 80 1.15 10.43 6.91
N SER A 81 1.38 9.39 7.69
CA SER A 81 0.71 8.11 7.45
C SER A 81 -0.78 8.20 7.78
N VAL A 82 -1.60 7.36 7.11
CA VAL A 82 -3.02 7.24 7.47
C VAL A 82 -3.19 6.82 8.94
N GLU A 83 -2.27 5.99 9.46
CA GLU A 83 -2.27 5.58 10.88
C GLU A 83 -2.08 6.78 11.81
N GLU A 84 -1.10 7.60 11.53
CA GLU A 84 -0.76 8.81 12.28
C GLU A 84 -1.90 9.83 12.25
N HIS A 85 -2.47 10.07 11.06
CA HIS A 85 -3.64 10.93 10.90
C HIS A 85 -4.83 10.43 11.73
N LEU A 86 -5.17 9.13 11.62
CA LEU A 86 -6.28 8.55 12.37
C LEU A 86 -6.08 8.65 13.89
N TYR A 87 -4.84 8.51 14.34
CA TYR A 87 -4.51 8.64 15.77
C TYR A 87 -4.62 10.09 16.28
N LEU A 88 -4.12 11.06 15.51
CA LEU A 88 -4.03 12.46 15.93
C LEU A 88 -5.30 13.27 15.62
N GLN A 89 -5.96 13.00 14.51
CA GLN A 89 -7.03 13.83 13.95
C GLN A 89 -8.37 13.08 13.83
N GLY A 90 -8.34 11.74 13.88
CA GLY A 90 -9.53 10.91 13.69
C GLY A 90 -9.85 10.61 12.22
N PRO A 91 -11.11 10.23 11.91
CA PRO A 91 -11.52 9.86 10.57
C PRO A 91 -11.43 11.02 9.56
N PHE A 92 -11.10 10.69 8.32
CA PHE A 92 -11.11 11.62 7.20
C PHE A 92 -12.53 12.01 6.78
N SER A 93 -12.67 13.15 6.12
CA SER A 93 -13.91 13.52 5.45
C SER A 93 -14.24 12.52 4.33
N LYS A 94 -15.52 12.46 3.95
CA LYS A 94 -15.99 11.56 2.89
C LYS A 94 -15.22 11.78 1.58
N ASP A 95 -15.00 13.03 1.19
CA ASP A 95 -14.37 13.37 -0.08
C ASP A 95 -12.87 13.03 -0.08
N GLU A 96 -12.19 13.18 1.05
CA GLU A 96 -10.81 12.72 1.23
C GLU A 96 -10.71 11.21 1.11
N VAL A 97 -11.60 10.47 1.82
CA VAL A 97 -11.65 9.01 1.71
C VAL A 97 -11.80 8.54 0.27
N ILE A 98 -12.68 9.19 -0.50
CA ILE A 98 -12.92 8.83 -1.89
C ILE A 98 -11.68 9.10 -2.74
N ARG A 99 -11.09 10.30 -2.65
CA ARG A 99 -9.90 10.68 -3.42
C ARG A 99 -8.72 9.74 -3.12
N TYR A 100 -8.41 9.53 -1.84
CA TYR A 100 -7.30 8.65 -1.44
C TYR A 100 -7.53 7.20 -1.85
N ALA A 101 -8.75 6.69 -1.73
CA ALA A 101 -9.09 5.35 -2.19
C ALA A 101 -8.96 5.21 -3.73
N MET A 102 -9.25 6.27 -4.49
CA MET A 102 -9.05 6.28 -5.94
C MET A 102 -7.57 6.26 -6.30
N ASP A 103 -6.71 7.03 -5.62
CA ASP A 103 -5.25 6.96 -5.80
C ASP A 103 -4.75 5.54 -5.52
N LEU A 104 -5.13 4.95 -4.39
CA LEU A 104 -4.75 3.59 -4.01
C LEU A 104 -5.23 2.54 -5.02
N CYS A 105 -6.43 2.73 -5.59
CA CYS A 105 -6.91 1.87 -6.68
C CYS A 105 -5.99 1.92 -7.90
N GLN A 106 -5.45 3.09 -8.25
CA GLN A 106 -4.51 3.23 -9.36
C GLN A 106 -3.18 2.52 -9.07
N GLY A 107 -2.63 2.70 -7.87
CA GLY A 107 -1.41 2.02 -7.42
C GLY A 107 -1.56 0.50 -7.43
N LEU A 108 -2.61 -0.02 -6.78
CA LEU A 108 -2.88 -1.46 -6.75
C LEU A 108 -3.15 -2.04 -8.14
N GLN A 109 -3.87 -1.30 -9.00
CA GLN A 109 -4.09 -1.71 -10.38
C GLN A 109 -2.77 -1.84 -11.16
N TRP A 110 -1.79 -0.98 -10.87
CA TRP A 110 -0.47 -1.07 -11.47
C TRP A 110 0.24 -2.36 -11.03
N PHE A 111 0.28 -2.70 -9.74
CA PHE A 111 0.83 -3.98 -9.24
C PHE A 111 0.17 -5.17 -9.93
N HIS A 112 -1.16 -5.19 -9.96
CA HIS A 112 -1.93 -6.31 -10.51
C HIS A 112 -1.69 -6.53 -12.01
N LYS A 113 -1.48 -5.44 -12.78
CA LYS A 113 -1.09 -5.53 -14.21
C LYS A 113 0.27 -6.19 -14.42
N HIS A 114 1.17 -6.07 -13.45
CA HIS A 114 2.50 -6.70 -13.49
C HIS A 114 2.52 -8.07 -12.78
N ASN A 115 1.34 -8.68 -12.55
CA ASN A 115 1.19 -9.94 -11.80
C ASN A 115 1.81 -9.90 -10.39
N MET A 116 1.83 -8.74 -9.77
CA MET A 116 2.27 -8.53 -8.39
C MET A 116 1.08 -8.22 -7.50
N ILE A 117 1.17 -8.59 -6.23
CA ILE A 117 0.23 -8.24 -5.17
C ILE A 117 0.98 -7.62 -4.00
N HIS A 118 0.40 -6.61 -3.37
CA HIS A 118 1.04 -5.86 -2.29
C HIS A 118 0.99 -6.62 -0.96
N ARG A 119 -0.17 -7.18 -0.60
CA ARG A 119 -0.45 -8.04 0.58
C ARG A 119 -0.42 -7.34 1.93
N ASP A 120 -0.04 -6.07 2.00
CA ASP A 120 0.01 -5.31 3.26
C ASP A 120 -0.51 -3.86 3.08
N VAL A 121 -1.73 -3.73 2.57
CA VAL A 121 -2.41 -2.45 2.43
C VAL A 121 -3.01 -2.04 3.78
N THR A 122 -2.22 -1.34 4.58
CA THR A 122 -2.55 -0.92 5.95
C THR A 122 -2.42 0.59 6.12
N PRO A 123 -3.00 1.20 7.18
CA PRO A 123 -2.84 2.62 7.46
C PRO A 123 -1.38 3.07 7.62
N ALA A 124 -0.51 2.21 8.18
CA ALA A 124 0.91 2.49 8.35
C ALA A 124 1.67 2.55 7.00
N ASN A 125 1.18 1.80 5.99
CA ASN A 125 1.81 1.68 4.67
C ASN A 125 1.16 2.60 3.61
N VAL A 126 0.40 3.60 4.05
CA VAL A 126 -0.16 4.64 3.18
C VAL A 126 0.22 6.01 3.72
N ILE A 127 0.93 6.79 2.91
CA ILE A 127 1.29 8.18 3.21
C ILE A 127 0.36 9.12 2.44
N ILE A 128 -0.22 10.07 3.13
CA ILE A 128 -0.92 11.20 2.52
C ILE A 128 0.08 12.35 2.42
N SER A 129 0.42 12.72 1.19
CA SER A 129 1.38 13.79 0.94
C SER A 129 0.81 15.18 1.29
N GLU A 130 1.70 16.18 1.37
CA GLU A 130 1.32 17.60 1.53
C GLU A 130 0.39 18.06 0.40
N GLU A 131 0.51 17.51 -0.82
CA GLU A 131 -0.36 17.77 -1.97
C GLU A 131 -1.69 17.00 -1.93
N LYS A 132 -2.01 16.35 -0.79
CA LYS A 132 -3.24 15.57 -0.60
C LYS A 132 -3.43 14.43 -1.60
N LYS A 133 -2.35 13.70 -1.87
CA LYS A 133 -2.34 12.43 -2.64
C LYS A 133 -1.98 11.27 -1.73
N ALA A 134 -2.58 10.11 -1.96
CA ALA A 134 -2.25 8.89 -1.23
C ALA A 134 -1.21 8.06 -2.00
N TYR A 135 -0.18 7.61 -1.28
CA TYR A 135 0.89 6.76 -1.82
C TYR A 135 0.99 5.46 -1.02
N LEU A 136 1.04 4.34 -1.73
CA LEU A 136 1.46 3.06 -1.15
C LEU A 136 2.97 3.08 -0.97
N VAL A 137 3.40 2.85 0.26
CA VAL A 137 4.81 2.70 0.64
C VAL A 137 5.06 1.29 1.17
N ASP A 138 6.32 0.93 1.36
CA ASP A 138 6.75 -0.35 1.90
C ASP A 138 6.33 -1.59 1.07
N PRO A 139 7.02 -1.83 -0.06
CA PRO A 139 6.81 -3.02 -0.89
C PRO A 139 7.34 -4.33 -0.26
N GLY A 140 7.59 -4.34 1.06
CA GLY A 140 8.35 -5.39 1.75
C GLY A 140 7.75 -6.80 1.71
N ILE A 141 6.45 -6.97 1.42
CA ILE A 141 5.82 -8.28 1.30
C ILE A 141 5.20 -8.56 -0.07
N LEU A 142 5.66 -7.80 -1.08
CA LEU A 142 5.29 -8.03 -2.47
C LEU A 142 5.46 -9.50 -2.86
N ARG A 143 4.56 -9.99 -3.67
CA ARG A 143 4.62 -11.32 -4.24
C ARG A 143 4.29 -11.30 -5.72
N GLU A 144 5.04 -12.07 -6.50
CA GLU A 144 4.67 -12.44 -7.85
C GLU A 144 3.61 -13.56 -7.82
N VAL A 145 2.53 -13.39 -8.56
CA VAL A 145 1.47 -14.42 -8.69
C VAL A 145 1.96 -15.52 -9.64
N LYS A 146 2.26 -16.71 -9.11
CA LYS A 146 2.69 -17.86 -9.90
C LYS A 146 1.51 -18.74 -10.30
N LYS A 147 1.33 -18.98 -11.60
CA LYS A 147 0.20 -19.75 -12.17
C LYS A 147 0.07 -21.20 -11.68
N ASN A 148 1.12 -21.79 -11.10
CA ASN A 148 1.19 -23.20 -10.74
C ASN A 148 1.23 -23.47 -9.22
N GLN A 149 1.00 -22.47 -8.36
CA GLN A 149 0.92 -22.67 -6.91
C GLN A 149 -0.54 -22.62 -6.46
N THR A 150 -0.93 -23.56 -5.60
CA THR A 150 -2.29 -23.68 -5.07
C THR A 150 -2.46 -23.05 -3.69
N ASN A 151 -1.38 -22.90 -2.92
CA ASN A 151 -1.41 -22.35 -1.57
C ASN A 151 -0.26 -21.38 -1.33
N ASP A 152 -0.46 -20.42 -0.43
CA ASP A 152 0.61 -19.59 0.08
C ASP A 152 1.49 -20.40 1.04
N THR A 153 2.81 -20.25 0.87
CA THR A 153 3.80 -21.02 1.65
C THR A 153 4.07 -20.41 3.04
N GLN A 154 3.64 -19.18 3.27
CA GLN A 154 3.81 -18.45 4.53
C GLN A 154 2.55 -17.68 4.88
N ILE A 155 2.18 -17.68 6.16
CA ILE A 155 1.15 -16.81 6.71
C ILE A 155 1.76 -15.43 6.82
N LEU A 156 1.32 -14.49 5.98
CA LEU A 156 1.83 -13.13 5.93
C LEU A 156 0.66 -12.14 5.88
N GLY A 157 0.83 -11.02 6.57
CA GLY A 157 -0.13 -9.92 6.57
C GLY A 157 -0.43 -9.42 7.97
N THR A 158 -0.80 -8.16 8.06
CA THR A 158 -1.12 -7.49 9.32
C THR A 158 -2.48 -7.97 9.85
N PRO A 159 -2.57 -8.45 11.10
CA PRO A 159 -3.84 -8.89 11.69
C PRO A 159 -4.94 -7.84 11.56
N GLY A 160 -6.11 -8.28 11.11
CA GLY A 160 -7.26 -7.41 10.88
C GLY A 160 -7.37 -6.84 9.46
N TYR A 161 -6.26 -6.71 8.73
CA TYR A 161 -6.22 -6.26 7.31
C TYR A 161 -6.02 -7.42 6.35
N ALA A 162 -5.30 -8.46 6.79
CA ALA A 162 -5.03 -9.61 5.97
C ALA A 162 -6.33 -10.32 5.57
N ALA A 163 -6.45 -10.59 4.28
CA ALA A 163 -7.57 -11.34 3.73
C ALA A 163 -7.56 -12.80 4.22
N PRO A 164 -8.72 -13.47 4.34
CA PRO A 164 -8.80 -14.84 4.85
C PRO A 164 -7.87 -15.83 4.14
N GLU A 165 -7.67 -15.67 2.84
CA GLU A 165 -6.78 -16.52 2.04
C GLU A 165 -5.29 -16.39 2.43
N GLN A 166 -4.86 -15.27 3.01
CA GLN A 166 -3.48 -15.09 3.47
C GLN A 166 -3.11 -15.98 4.67
N PHE A 167 -4.10 -16.58 5.31
CA PHE A 167 -3.90 -17.54 6.39
C PHE A 167 -3.68 -18.98 5.91
N GLY A 168 -3.32 -19.19 4.63
CA GLY A 168 -2.87 -20.47 4.10
C GLY A 168 -3.98 -21.38 3.51
N PHE A 169 -5.21 -20.87 3.33
CA PHE A 169 -6.31 -21.68 2.80
C PHE A 169 -6.33 -21.75 1.27
N THR A 170 -5.86 -20.68 0.59
CA THR A 170 -5.80 -20.59 -0.87
C THR A 170 -4.69 -19.65 -1.29
N GLN A 171 -4.34 -19.62 -2.57
CA GLN A 171 -3.36 -18.69 -3.11
C GLN A 171 -3.92 -17.26 -3.09
N SER A 172 -3.11 -16.30 -2.61
CA SER A 172 -3.39 -14.86 -2.73
C SER A 172 -3.36 -14.42 -4.19
N ASP A 173 -4.31 -13.57 -4.58
CA ASP A 173 -4.35 -12.88 -5.88
C ASP A 173 -4.72 -11.39 -5.69
N ALA A 174 -4.99 -10.67 -6.78
CA ALA A 174 -5.38 -9.26 -6.75
C ALA A 174 -6.54 -8.94 -5.78
N ARG A 175 -7.42 -9.90 -5.51
CA ARG A 175 -8.56 -9.75 -4.60
C ARG A 175 -8.17 -9.75 -3.12
N THR A 176 -6.96 -10.19 -2.81
CA THR A 176 -6.34 -10.05 -1.49
C THR A 176 -6.13 -8.57 -1.15
N ASP A 177 -5.53 -7.80 -2.06
CA ASP A 177 -5.35 -6.36 -1.87
C ASP A 177 -6.69 -5.60 -1.85
N ILE A 178 -7.69 -6.08 -2.61
CA ILE A 178 -9.05 -5.52 -2.60
C ILE A 178 -9.71 -5.66 -1.23
N TYR A 179 -9.49 -6.78 -0.53
CA TYR A 179 -9.99 -6.95 0.83
C TYR A 179 -9.36 -5.92 1.78
N ALA A 180 -8.04 -5.84 1.78
CA ALA A 180 -7.29 -4.92 2.63
C ALA A 180 -7.63 -3.44 2.33
N LEU A 181 -7.77 -3.08 1.05
CA LEU A 181 -8.26 -1.75 0.63
C LEU A 181 -9.66 -1.46 1.19
N GLY A 182 -10.58 -2.44 1.18
CA GLY A 182 -11.90 -2.28 1.78
C GLY A 182 -11.85 -2.01 3.27
N VAL A 183 -10.98 -2.70 4.01
CA VAL A 183 -10.74 -2.45 5.44
C VAL A 183 -10.18 -1.04 5.66
N LEU A 184 -9.19 -0.65 4.87
CA LEU A 184 -8.57 0.67 4.94
C LEU A 184 -9.57 1.81 4.65
N ILE A 185 -10.39 1.69 3.59
CA ILE A 185 -11.49 2.65 3.30
C ILE A 185 -12.42 2.79 4.50
N ASN A 186 -12.77 1.68 5.14
CA ASN A 186 -13.61 1.71 6.34
C ASN A 186 -12.96 2.47 7.48
N GLN A 187 -11.69 2.21 7.75
CA GLN A 187 -10.97 2.89 8.83
C GLN A 187 -10.80 4.37 8.55
N MET A 188 -10.43 4.76 7.33
CA MET A 188 -10.36 6.17 6.95
C MET A 188 -11.70 6.87 7.19
N ALA A 189 -12.83 6.21 6.89
CA ALA A 189 -14.17 6.80 7.01
C ALA A 189 -14.74 6.79 8.44
N THR A 190 -14.30 5.87 9.31
CA THR A 190 -14.96 5.62 10.61
C THR A 190 -14.02 5.62 11.81
N GLY A 191 -12.72 5.50 11.61
CA GLY A 191 -11.71 5.23 12.64
C GLY A 191 -11.80 3.82 13.24
N LYS A 192 -12.63 2.92 12.67
CA LYS A 192 -12.94 1.59 13.25
C LYS A 192 -12.80 0.48 12.22
N MET A 193 -12.67 -0.75 12.72
CA MET A 193 -12.69 -1.93 11.85
C MET A 193 -14.11 -2.18 11.30
N PRO A 194 -14.26 -2.83 10.10
CA PRO A 194 -15.58 -3.09 9.49
C PRO A 194 -16.55 -3.88 10.37
N LYS A 195 -16.04 -4.73 11.26
CA LYS A 195 -16.85 -5.49 12.23
C LYS A 195 -17.45 -4.63 13.36
N GLU A 196 -16.89 -3.45 13.60
CA GLU A 196 -17.29 -2.55 14.69
C GLU A 196 -18.23 -1.45 14.18
N ALA A 197 -17.92 -0.86 13.02
CA ALA A 197 -18.74 0.16 12.38
C ALA A 197 -18.49 0.18 10.87
N LEU A 198 -19.53 0.54 10.12
CA LEU A 198 -19.47 0.77 8.68
C LEU A 198 -19.73 2.25 8.36
N PRO A 199 -19.27 2.77 7.21
CA PRO A 199 -19.53 4.16 6.81
C PRO A 199 -21.00 4.50 6.83
N LYS A 200 -21.33 5.73 7.24
CA LYS A 200 -22.73 6.25 7.21
C LYS A 200 -23.22 6.40 5.78
N ASP A 201 -22.35 6.83 4.87
CA ASP A 201 -22.67 6.93 3.45
C ASP A 201 -23.00 5.56 2.86
N ARG A 202 -24.17 5.44 2.21
CA ARG A 202 -24.67 4.16 1.69
C ARG A 202 -23.82 3.59 0.55
N ARG A 203 -23.21 4.45 -0.27
CA ARG A 203 -22.38 4.03 -1.41
C ARG A 203 -21.03 3.53 -0.91
N LEU A 204 -20.34 4.29 -0.04
CA LEU A 204 -19.10 3.83 0.61
C LEU A 204 -19.32 2.52 1.39
N ARG A 205 -20.41 2.41 2.16
CA ARG A 205 -20.79 1.19 2.87
C ARG A 205 -20.90 -0.01 1.91
N LYS A 206 -21.56 0.18 0.75
CA LYS A 206 -21.68 -0.88 -0.26
C LYS A 206 -20.33 -1.31 -0.81
N ILE A 207 -19.43 -0.35 -1.07
CA ILE A 207 -18.07 -0.63 -1.55
C ILE A 207 -17.31 -1.45 -0.50
N VAL A 208 -17.24 -0.96 0.74
CA VAL A 208 -16.57 -1.65 1.86
C VAL A 208 -17.11 -3.07 2.03
N THR A 209 -18.44 -3.21 2.15
CA THR A 209 -19.08 -4.53 2.37
C THR A 209 -18.74 -5.51 1.25
N LYS A 210 -18.65 -5.04 -0.01
CA LYS A 210 -18.29 -5.91 -1.13
C LYS A 210 -16.81 -6.24 -1.15
N CYS A 211 -15.91 -5.29 -0.85
CA CYS A 211 -14.47 -5.54 -0.75
C CYS A 211 -14.15 -6.56 0.35
N THR A 212 -14.80 -6.48 1.50
CA THR A 212 -14.50 -7.28 2.69
C THR A 212 -15.27 -8.61 2.79
N GLN A 213 -15.81 -9.10 1.67
CA GLN A 213 -16.41 -10.45 1.62
C GLN A 213 -15.36 -11.52 1.95
N ILE A 214 -15.74 -12.51 2.75
CA ILE A 214 -14.87 -13.64 3.12
C ILE A 214 -14.43 -14.40 1.87
N SER A 215 -15.39 -14.77 1.01
CA SER A 215 -15.09 -15.39 -0.29
C SER A 215 -14.57 -14.36 -1.28
N ALA A 216 -13.35 -14.56 -1.79
CA ALA A 216 -12.73 -13.69 -2.78
C ALA A 216 -13.57 -13.54 -4.06
N GLU A 217 -14.32 -14.56 -4.44
CA GLU A 217 -15.20 -14.57 -5.61
C GLU A 217 -16.37 -13.58 -5.49
N LYS A 218 -16.77 -13.23 -4.27
CA LYS A 218 -17.85 -12.26 -4.01
C LYS A 218 -17.35 -10.81 -3.97
N ARG A 219 -16.03 -10.57 -3.99
CA ARG A 219 -15.43 -9.25 -4.03
C ARG A 219 -15.51 -8.62 -5.43
N TYR A 220 -14.99 -7.42 -5.57
CA TYR A 220 -14.70 -6.86 -6.89
C TYR A 220 -13.61 -7.69 -7.56
N LEU A 221 -13.67 -7.76 -8.90
CA LEU A 221 -12.69 -8.52 -9.69
C LEU A 221 -11.34 -7.80 -9.78
N ASN A 222 -11.36 -6.46 -9.78
CA ASN A 222 -10.17 -5.62 -9.91
C ASN A 222 -10.41 -4.22 -9.33
N CYS A 223 -9.33 -3.48 -9.10
CA CYS A 223 -9.38 -2.12 -8.54
C CYS A 223 -10.08 -1.11 -9.45
N HIS A 224 -10.09 -1.32 -10.78
CA HIS A 224 -10.81 -0.45 -11.70
C HIS A 224 -12.33 -0.43 -11.45
N GLN A 225 -12.91 -1.57 -11.06
CA GLN A 225 -14.33 -1.62 -10.68
C GLN A 225 -14.61 -0.78 -9.43
N ILE A 226 -13.69 -0.80 -8.46
CA ILE A 226 -13.81 0.00 -7.23
C ILE A 226 -13.67 1.48 -7.57
N TYR A 227 -12.65 1.83 -8.36
CA TYR A 227 -12.40 3.19 -8.82
C TYR A 227 -13.66 3.82 -9.44
N LYS A 228 -14.32 3.12 -10.38
CA LYS A 228 -15.57 3.58 -11.01
C LYS A 228 -16.72 3.77 -10.00
N GLN A 229 -16.79 2.93 -8.96
CA GLN A 229 -17.82 3.07 -7.95
C GLN A 229 -17.53 4.26 -7.02
N LEU A 230 -16.26 4.57 -6.74
CA LEU A 230 -15.83 5.72 -5.96
C LEU A 230 -16.06 7.02 -6.74
N ASP A 231 -15.66 7.05 -8.01
CA ASP A 231 -15.85 8.18 -8.92
C ASP A 231 -17.31 8.61 -9.01
N ALA A 232 -18.23 7.65 -9.10
CA ALA A 232 -19.68 7.91 -9.08
C ALA A 232 -20.21 8.43 -7.74
N VAL A 233 -19.40 8.47 -6.66
CA VAL A 233 -19.79 9.01 -5.33
C VAL A 233 -19.36 10.47 -5.17
N LEU A 234 -18.31 10.91 -5.87
CA LEU A 234 -17.93 12.32 -5.88
C LEU A 234 -19.11 13.15 -6.43
N PRO A 235 -19.39 14.35 -5.87
CA PRO A 235 -20.26 15.27 -6.53
C PRO A 235 -19.68 15.57 -7.92
N GLU A 236 -20.54 15.63 -8.94
CA GLU A 236 -20.12 16.20 -10.22
C GLU A 236 -19.61 17.62 -9.91
N ASP A 237 -18.37 17.92 -10.30
CA ASP A 237 -17.85 19.28 -10.21
C ASP A 237 -18.85 20.17 -10.98
N THR A 238 -19.71 20.83 -10.24
CA THR A 238 -20.59 21.85 -10.82
C THR A 238 -19.67 23.01 -11.18
N PRO A 239 -19.66 23.46 -12.47
CA PRO A 239 -18.76 24.49 -12.95
C PRO A 239 -18.95 25.82 -12.22
#